data_fb8c5e16243f208d24078dc395b00d02
#
_entry.id   fb8c5e16243f208d24078dc395b00d02
#
_cell.length_a   1.000
_cell.length_b   1.000
_cell.length_c   1.000
_cell.angle_alpha   90.00
_cell.angle_beta   90.00
_cell.angle_gamma   90.00
#
_symmetry.space_group_name_H-M   'P 1'
#
loop_
_entity.id
_entity.type
_entity.pdbx_description
1 polymer ?
#
loop_
_entity_poly.entity_id
_entity_poly.type
_entity_poly.pdbx_seq_one_letter_code
_entity_poly.pdbx_strand_id
1 'polypeptide(L)'
;MTTALVVVDVQNDFCEGGSLAVTGGAQVARRINDLLESYSVVVATRDWHIDPGAHFSATPDYVDSWPVHCRARTGGADFHPNLRLPVRVPVFSKGAYSAAYSGFEAHDADGASLAEWLSAHGVSQVDVVGIATDYCVRATALDALAAGLTVRVLADYTAGVAEESTRAALAEFTAAGITVA
;
A
#
# COMPACT_ATOMS: atom_id res chain seq x y z
N MET A 1 -17.66 11.12 11.71
CA MET A 1 -16.72 10.01 11.48
C MET A 1 -15.64 10.53 10.54
N THR A 2 -14.36 10.38 10.90
CA THR A 2 -13.25 10.81 10.03
C THR A 2 -12.83 9.64 9.16
N THR A 3 -12.83 9.85 7.83
CA THR A 3 -12.34 8.88 6.85
C THR A 3 -10.96 9.31 6.38
N ALA A 4 -10.00 8.39 6.40
CA ALA A 4 -8.67 8.59 5.81
C ALA A 4 -8.55 7.86 4.47
N LEU A 5 -7.86 8.47 3.52
CA LEU A 5 -7.34 7.79 2.33
C LEU A 5 -5.97 7.18 2.65
N VAL A 6 -5.83 5.88 2.53
CA VAL A 6 -4.57 5.15 2.69
C VAL A 6 -4.05 4.77 1.31
N VAL A 7 -2.98 5.44 0.90
CA VAL A 7 -2.32 5.20 -0.40
C VAL A 7 -1.19 4.20 -0.19
N VAL A 8 -1.39 2.98 -0.68
CA VAL A 8 -0.50 1.84 -0.43
C VAL A 8 0.52 1.71 -1.55
N ASP A 9 1.80 1.88 -1.23
CA ASP A 9 3.00 1.45 -1.97
C ASP A 9 3.02 1.81 -3.47
N VAL A 10 2.57 3.01 -3.82
CA VAL A 10 2.58 3.49 -5.22
C VAL A 10 3.99 4.00 -5.57
N GLN A 11 4.94 3.06 -5.65
CA GLN A 11 6.37 3.30 -5.84
C GLN A 11 6.83 2.94 -7.25
N ASN A 12 7.97 3.50 -7.68
CA ASN A 12 8.50 3.29 -9.03
C ASN A 12 8.72 1.81 -9.35
N ASP A 13 9.26 1.03 -8.41
CA ASP A 13 9.56 -0.39 -8.65
C ASP A 13 8.30 -1.24 -8.82
N PHE A 14 7.15 -0.78 -8.33
CA PHE A 14 5.85 -1.45 -8.51
C PHE A 14 5.05 -0.94 -9.71
N CYS A 15 5.56 0.02 -10.45
CA CYS A 15 4.94 0.53 -11.67
C CYS A 15 5.71 0.08 -12.90
N GLU A 16 5.14 0.28 -14.09
CA GLU A 16 5.75 -0.11 -15.35
C GLU A 16 7.16 0.50 -15.50
N GLY A 17 8.12 -0.35 -15.81
CA GLY A 17 9.54 0.00 -15.88
C GLY A 17 10.33 -0.24 -14.59
N GLY A 18 9.66 -0.54 -13.48
CA GLY A 18 10.29 -0.92 -12.22
C GLY A 18 10.68 -2.40 -12.15
N SER A 19 11.43 -2.76 -11.10
CA SER A 19 11.98 -4.12 -10.96
C SER A 19 10.95 -5.18 -10.60
N LEU A 20 9.79 -4.79 -10.08
CA LEU A 20 8.65 -5.66 -9.72
C LEU A 20 7.34 -5.04 -10.24
N ALA A 21 7.32 -4.72 -11.51
CA ALA A 21 6.26 -3.95 -12.14
C ALA A 21 4.90 -4.66 -12.13
N VAL A 22 3.88 -3.93 -11.71
CA VAL A 22 2.48 -4.32 -11.78
C VAL A 22 1.83 -3.58 -12.95
N THR A 23 1.16 -4.30 -13.84
CA THR A 23 0.46 -3.71 -14.98
C THR A 23 -0.65 -2.77 -14.49
N GLY A 24 -0.65 -1.54 -15.00
CA GLY A 24 -1.60 -0.51 -14.58
C GLY A 24 -1.16 0.33 -13.38
N GLY A 25 0.02 0.06 -12.80
CA GLY A 25 0.53 0.79 -11.63
C GLY A 25 0.69 2.29 -11.88
N ALA A 26 1.28 2.68 -13.00
CA ALA A 26 1.43 4.09 -13.37
C ALA A 26 0.07 4.79 -13.65
N GLN A 27 -0.95 4.04 -14.09
CA GLN A 27 -2.29 4.55 -14.26
C GLN A 27 -2.99 4.75 -12.90
N VAL A 28 -2.84 3.80 -11.97
CA VAL A 28 -3.33 3.92 -10.59
C VAL A 28 -2.72 5.14 -9.92
N ALA A 29 -1.40 5.34 -10.04
CA ALA A 29 -0.72 6.53 -9.51
C ALA A 29 -1.36 7.84 -10.00
N ARG A 30 -1.77 7.90 -11.28
CA ARG A 30 -2.44 9.07 -11.86
C ARG A 30 -3.87 9.24 -11.35
N ARG A 31 -4.65 8.15 -11.31
CA ARG A 31 -6.07 8.17 -10.91
C ARG A 31 -6.24 8.56 -9.45
N ILE A 32 -5.36 8.12 -8.55
CA ILE A 32 -5.42 8.46 -7.12
C ILE A 32 -5.45 9.98 -6.90
N ASN A 33 -4.83 10.79 -7.78
CA ASN A 33 -4.85 12.24 -7.64
C ASN A 33 -6.27 12.84 -7.65
N ASP A 34 -7.22 12.18 -8.35
CA ASP A 34 -8.61 12.64 -8.43
C ASP A 34 -9.34 12.52 -7.07
N LEU A 35 -8.79 11.72 -6.15
CA LEU A 35 -9.34 11.50 -4.81
C LEU A 35 -8.75 12.45 -3.76
N LEU A 36 -7.49 12.87 -3.92
CA LEU A 36 -6.70 13.51 -2.85
C LEU A 36 -7.39 14.71 -2.23
N GLU A 37 -8.05 15.55 -3.03
CA GLU A 37 -8.74 16.75 -2.55
C GLU A 37 -10.07 16.45 -1.80
N SER A 38 -10.58 15.23 -1.94
CA SER A 38 -11.84 14.80 -1.32
C SER A 38 -11.65 14.32 0.13
N TYR A 39 -10.37 14.12 0.55
CA TYR A 39 -10.05 13.63 1.89
C TYR A 39 -9.32 14.67 2.70
N SER A 40 -9.79 14.93 3.91
CA SER A 40 -9.10 15.78 4.89
C SER A 40 -7.90 15.08 5.53
N VAL A 41 -7.87 13.75 5.47
CA VAL A 41 -6.79 12.90 6.00
C VAL A 41 -6.31 11.98 4.89
N VAL A 42 -5.06 12.13 4.50
CA VAL A 42 -4.37 11.26 3.53
C VAL A 42 -3.09 10.77 4.17
N VAL A 43 -2.83 9.49 4.10
CA VAL A 43 -1.55 8.86 4.50
C VAL A 43 -1.03 7.98 3.38
N ALA A 44 0.28 7.78 3.33
CA ALA A 44 0.90 6.88 2.35
C ALA A 44 1.78 5.84 3.04
N THR A 45 1.81 4.63 2.51
CA THR A 45 2.78 3.61 2.90
C THR A 45 3.81 3.40 1.81
N ARG A 46 4.95 2.84 2.17
CA ARG A 46 5.97 2.41 1.22
C ARG A 46 6.78 1.25 1.75
N ASP A 47 7.27 0.42 0.84
CA ASP A 47 8.38 -0.48 1.10
C ASP A 47 9.69 0.32 1.16
N TRP A 48 10.51 0.00 2.17
CA TRP A 48 11.79 0.67 2.37
C TRP A 48 12.85 -0.33 2.80
N HIS A 49 13.25 -1.20 1.87
CA HIS A 49 14.12 -2.34 2.15
C HIS A 49 15.58 -1.93 2.29
N ILE A 50 16.18 -2.26 3.44
CA ILE A 50 17.61 -2.11 3.71
C ILE A 50 18.29 -3.47 3.54
N ASP A 51 17.86 -4.45 4.33
CA ASP A 51 18.28 -5.86 4.25
C ASP A 51 17.10 -6.74 4.70
N PRO A 52 16.14 -7.04 3.82
CA PRO A 52 14.96 -7.83 4.19
C PRO A 52 15.23 -9.35 4.19
N GLY A 53 16.50 -9.77 4.16
CA GLY A 53 16.90 -11.18 4.22
C GLY A 53 16.34 -12.00 3.05
N ALA A 54 15.72 -13.14 3.38
CA ALA A 54 15.19 -14.09 2.38
C ALA A 54 14.01 -13.54 1.53
N HIS A 55 13.47 -12.37 1.85
CA HIS A 55 12.50 -11.71 1.01
C HIS A 55 13.07 -11.36 -0.37
N PHE A 56 14.37 -11.07 -0.46
CA PHE A 56 15.06 -10.91 -1.72
C PHE A 56 15.74 -12.22 -2.17
N SER A 57 15.51 -12.58 -3.41
CA SER A 57 16.13 -13.78 -4.01
C SER A 57 16.56 -13.51 -5.45
N ALA A 58 17.69 -14.09 -5.83
CA ALA A 58 18.13 -14.12 -7.23
C ALA A 58 17.33 -15.15 -8.07
N THR A 59 16.66 -16.07 -7.38
CA THR A 59 15.75 -17.08 -7.97
C THR A 59 14.44 -17.07 -7.20
N PRO A 60 13.65 -15.97 -7.31
CA PRO A 60 12.44 -15.80 -6.52
C PRO A 60 11.35 -16.82 -6.92
N ASP A 61 10.57 -17.24 -5.93
CA ASP A 61 9.39 -18.08 -6.14
C ASP A 61 8.13 -17.24 -6.45
N TYR A 62 8.19 -15.94 -6.28
CA TYR A 62 7.07 -14.99 -6.46
C TYR A 62 5.86 -15.28 -5.54
N VAL A 63 6.11 -15.89 -4.39
CA VAL A 63 5.14 -16.13 -3.32
C VAL A 63 5.64 -15.51 -2.02
N ASP A 64 6.82 -15.94 -1.56
CA ASP A 64 7.47 -15.46 -0.33
C ASP A 64 8.79 -14.73 -0.60
N SER A 65 9.35 -14.88 -1.79
CA SER A 65 10.59 -14.25 -2.23
C SER A 65 10.44 -13.54 -3.56
N TRP A 66 11.14 -12.43 -3.69
CA TRP A 66 10.98 -11.48 -4.79
C TRP A 66 12.33 -11.02 -5.33
N PRO A 67 12.39 -10.51 -6.58
CA PRO A 67 13.55 -9.75 -7.05
C PRO A 67 13.81 -8.55 -6.14
N VAL A 68 15.01 -8.01 -6.14
CA VAL A 68 15.33 -6.77 -5.40
C VAL A 68 14.45 -5.63 -5.90
N HIS A 69 13.71 -5.02 -4.99
CA HIS A 69 12.79 -3.91 -5.24
C HIS A 69 12.74 -2.95 -4.06
N CYS A 70 12.29 -1.74 -4.28
CA CYS A 70 12.08 -0.69 -3.27
C CYS A 70 13.24 -0.57 -2.28
N ARG A 71 14.47 -0.70 -2.80
CA ARG A 71 15.66 -0.59 -1.97
C ARG A 71 15.79 0.84 -1.43
N ALA A 72 15.98 0.95 -0.13
CA ALA A 72 16.09 2.24 0.56
C ALA A 72 17.08 3.18 -0.11
N ARG A 73 16.70 4.43 -0.27
CA ARG A 73 17.49 5.51 -0.89
C ARG A 73 17.82 5.28 -2.36
N THR A 74 16.99 4.55 -3.08
CA THR A 74 17.06 4.43 -4.54
C THR A 74 15.79 4.99 -5.17
N GLY A 75 15.88 5.40 -6.44
CA GLY A 75 14.71 5.87 -7.18
C GLY A 75 13.59 4.84 -7.28
N GLY A 76 13.90 3.54 -7.18
CA GLY A 76 12.90 2.48 -7.17
C GLY A 76 11.97 2.54 -5.96
N ALA A 77 12.49 2.97 -4.80
CA ALA A 77 11.72 3.15 -3.58
C ALA A 77 10.94 4.48 -3.51
N ASP A 78 11.20 5.42 -4.41
CA ASP A 78 10.46 6.69 -4.45
C ASP A 78 9.04 6.46 -4.96
N PHE A 79 8.11 7.32 -4.51
CA PHE A 79 6.75 7.33 -5.06
C PHE A 79 6.78 7.64 -6.55
N HIS A 80 5.88 7.02 -7.30
CA HIS A 80 5.79 7.21 -8.74
C HIS A 80 5.48 8.67 -9.10
N PRO A 81 6.14 9.30 -10.08
CA PRO A 81 6.00 10.72 -10.39
C PRO A 81 4.59 11.14 -10.86
N ASN A 82 3.76 10.19 -11.30
CA ASN A 82 2.37 10.47 -11.61
C ASN A 82 1.51 10.67 -10.36
N LEU A 83 1.94 10.25 -9.17
CA LEU A 83 1.25 10.46 -7.91
C LEU A 83 1.67 11.79 -7.29
N ARG A 84 0.71 12.66 -7.02
CA ARG A 84 0.92 14.02 -6.50
C ARG A 84 0.49 14.12 -5.04
N LEU A 85 1.14 13.37 -4.17
CA LEU A 85 0.85 13.43 -2.74
C LEU A 85 1.01 14.85 -2.19
N PRO A 86 0.19 15.25 -1.19
CA PRO A 86 0.39 16.51 -0.48
C PRO A 86 1.80 16.62 0.12
N VAL A 87 2.37 17.82 0.15
CA VAL A 87 3.77 18.06 0.59
C VAL A 87 4.08 17.53 1.99
N ARG A 88 3.08 17.46 2.86
CA ARG A 88 3.21 17.00 4.26
C ARG A 88 2.40 15.75 4.54
N VAL A 89 2.20 14.89 3.52
CA VAL A 89 1.53 13.62 3.74
C VAL A 89 2.38 12.77 4.71
N PRO A 90 1.81 12.20 5.77
CA PRO A 90 2.49 11.23 6.60
C PRO A 90 2.84 9.98 5.79
N VAL A 91 4.11 9.56 5.85
CA VAL A 91 4.63 8.40 5.13
C VAL A 91 5.06 7.35 6.13
N PHE A 92 4.49 6.16 6.02
CA PHE A 92 4.80 5.01 6.84
C PHE A 92 5.66 4.03 6.04
N SER A 93 6.83 3.69 6.55
CA SER A 93 7.81 2.82 5.89
C SER A 93 7.83 1.44 6.53
N LYS A 94 7.85 0.39 5.73
CA LYS A 94 7.87 -1.01 6.18
C LYS A 94 8.97 -1.82 5.49
N GLY A 95 9.25 -3.01 6.02
CA GLY A 95 10.10 -3.99 5.38
C GLY A 95 11.59 -3.69 5.42
N ALA A 96 12.08 -2.87 6.36
CA ALA A 96 13.50 -2.49 6.39
C ALA A 96 14.43 -3.70 6.54
N TYR A 97 14.07 -4.65 7.41
CA TYR A 97 14.89 -5.81 7.76
C TYR A 97 14.13 -7.15 7.75
N SER A 98 12.93 -7.16 7.21
CA SER A 98 12.08 -8.35 7.08
C SER A 98 11.12 -8.18 5.93
N ALA A 99 10.46 -9.28 5.51
CA ALA A 99 9.27 -9.17 4.67
C ALA A 99 8.19 -8.40 5.43
N ALA A 100 7.47 -7.51 4.75
CA ALA A 100 6.30 -6.81 5.29
C ALA A 100 5.36 -6.45 4.14
N TYR A 101 4.08 -6.71 4.32
CA TYR A 101 3.06 -6.43 3.30
C TYR A 101 2.08 -5.38 3.77
N SER A 102 1.62 -5.47 5.02
CA SER A 102 0.62 -4.57 5.57
C SER A 102 1.19 -3.19 5.91
N GLY A 103 0.45 -2.14 5.57
CA GLY A 103 0.72 -0.80 6.06
C GLY A 103 0.68 -0.69 7.59
N PHE A 104 0.03 -1.64 8.27
CA PHE A 104 -0.02 -1.69 9.74
C PHE A 104 1.26 -2.23 10.38
N GLU A 105 2.19 -2.79 9.58
CA GLU A 105 3.56 -3.11 10.00
C GLU A 105 4.52 -1.91 9.86
N ALA A 106 4.04 -0.82 9.27
CA ALA A 106 4.84 0.35 8.94
C ALA A 106 4.86 1.38 10.08
N HIS A 107 5.95 2.16 10.11
CA HIS A 107 6.15 3.25 11.05
C HIS A 107 6.53 4.54 10.30
N ASP A 108 6.14 5.68 10.86
CA ASP A 108 6.55 6.98 10.36
C ASP A 108 7.98 7.33 10.81
N ALA A 109 8.43 8.55 10.48
CA ALA A 109 9.77 9.02 10.83
C ALA A 109 9.98 9.22 12.35
N ASP A 110 8.90 9.39 13.10
CA ASP A 110 8.93 9.59 14.56
C ASP A 110 8.75 8.25 15.31
N GLY A 111 8.53 7.15 14.57
CA GLY A 111 8.38 5.80 15.10
C GLY A 111 6.94 5.42 15.46
N ALA A 112 5.95 6.25 15.16
CA ALA A 112 4.56 5.90 15.37
C ALA A 112 4.10 4.88 14.30
N SER A 113 3.36 3.85 14.72
CA SER A 113 2.70 2.93 13.80
C SER A 113 1.52 3.60 13.09
N LEU A 114 1.12 3.06 11.92
CA LEU A 114 -0.06 3.55 11.22
C LEU A 114 -1.32 3.47 12.09
N ALA A 115 -1.49 2.40 12.88
CA ALA A 115 -2.63 2.24 13.77
C ALA A 115 -2.69 3.32 14.86
N GLU A 116 -1.57 3.59 15.53
CA GLU A 116 -1.48 4.65 16.55
C GLU A 116 -1.76 6.02 15.96
N TRP A 117 -1.19 6.29 14.78
CA TRP A 117 -1.38 7.56 14.09
C TRP A 117 -2.84 7.79 13.69
N LEU A 118 -3.50 6.79 13.08
CA LEU A 118 -4.91 6.88 12.68
C LEU A 118 -5.80 7.08 13.90
N SER A 119 -5.54 6.36 15.00
CA SER A 119 -6.28 6.49 16.26
C SER A 119 -6.13 7.90 16.86
N ALA A 120 -4.91 8.43 16.90
CA ALA A 120 -4.64 9.78 17.42
C ALA A 120 -5.33 10.88 16.62
N HIS A 121 -5.62 10.63 15.32
CA HIS A 121 -6.33 11.57 14.44
C HIS A 121 -7.85 11.32 14.38
N GLY A 122 -8.39 10.44 15.25
CA GLY A 122 -9.81 10.16 15.33
C GLY A 122 -10.39 9.50 14.06
N VAL A 123 -9.55 8.81 13.30
CA VAL A 123 -9.97 8.07 12.10
C VAL A 123 -10.76 6.84 12.53
N SER A 124 -11.94 6.66 11.97
CA SER A 124 -12.81 5.51 12.21
C SER A 124 -13.11 4.71 10.95
N GLN A 125 -12.75 5.27 9.80
CA GLN A 125 -12.91 4.62 8.49
C GLN A 125 -11.67 4.85 7.64
N VAL A 126 -11.30 3.86 6.84
CA VAL A 126 -10.25 4.00 5.83
C VAL A 126 -10.75 3.57 4.45
N ASP A 127 -10.37 4.35 3.45
CA ASP A 127 -10.48 3.99 2.05
C ASP A 127 -9.08 3.64 1.56
N VAL A 128 -8.90 2.41 1.08
CA VAL A 128 -7.60 1.85 0.70
C VAL A 128 -7.47 1.83 -0.81
N VAL A 129 -6.37 2.37 -1.31
CA VAL A 129 -6.01 2.45 -2.72
C VAL A 129 -4.53 2.10 -2.91
N GLY A 130 -4.08 1.82 -4.12
CA GLY A 130 -2.65 1.62 -4.42
C GLY A 130 -2.31 0.24 -4.95
N ILE A 131 -1.13 -0.27 -4.61
CA ILE A 131 -0.49 -1.44 -5.21
C ILE A 131 0.07 -2.37 -4.13
N ALA A 132 -0.01 -3.69 -4.26
CA ALA A 132 -0.83 -4.42 -5.22
C ALA A 132 -2.09 -4.91 -4.54
N THR A 133 -3.20 -4.95 -5.28
CA THR A 133 -4.52 -5.36 -4.79
C THR A 133 -4.47 -6.67 -4.00
N ASP A 134 -3.75 -7.65 -4.54
CA ASP A 134 -3.63 -9.02 -4.05
C ASP A 134 -2.53 -9.24 -3.00
N TYR A 135 -1.72 -8.21 -2.69
CA TYR A 135 -0.64 -8.25 -1.69
C TYR A 135 -0.77 -7.13 -0.66
N CYS A 136 -0.09 -6.00 -0.85
CA CYS A 136 0.00 -4.95 0.17
C CYS A 136 -1.35 -4.27 0.44
N VAL A 137 -2.18 -4.04 -0.58
CA VAL A 137 -3.55 -3.51 -0.40
C VAL A 137 -4.39 -4.51 0.38
N ARG A 138 -4.33 -5.80 0.01
CA ARG A 138 -5.04 -6.88 0.71
C ARG A 138 -4.64 -6.94 2.18
N ALA A 139 -3.35 -7.05 2.47
CA ALA A 139 -2.86 -7.13 3.84
C ALA A 139 -3.25 -5.90 4.66
N THR A 140 -3.10 -4.70 4.09
CA THR A 140 -3.44 -3.44 4.75
C THR A 140 -4.95 -3.34 5.05
N ALA A 141 -5.81 -3.73 4.10
CA ALA A 141 -7.26 -3.67 4.29
C ALA A 141 -7.75 -4.65 5.37
N LEU A 142 -7.20 -5.87 5.40
CA LEU A 142 -7.55 -6.87 6.42
C LEU A 142 -7.08 -6.45 7.81
N ASP A 143 -5.87 -5.93 7.93
CA ASP A 143 -5.35 -5.44 9.22
C ASP A 143 -6.08 -4.18 9.70
N ALA A 144 -6.50 -3.30 8.80
CA ALA A 144 -7.35 -2.17 9.13
C ALA A 144 -8.68 -2.64 9.75
N LEU A 145 -9.30 -3.66 9.14
CA LEU A 145 -10.52 -4.26 9.68
C LEU A 145 -10.27 -4.91 11.04
N ALA A 146 -9.17 -5.65 11.20
CA ALA A 146 -8.79 -6.27 12.47
C ALA A 146 -8.50 -5.24 13.57
N ALA A 147 -8.02 -4.05 13.20
CA ALA A 147 -7.85 -2.91 14.09
C ALA A 147 -9.18 -2.21 14.46
N GLY A 148 -10.32 -2.68 13.96
CA GLY A 148 -11.65 -2.17 14.29
C GLY A 148 -12.11 -0.99 13.44
N LEU A 149 -11.41 -0.69 12.34
CA LEU A 149 -11.81 0.36 11.40
C LEU A 149 -12.89 -0.13 10.44
N THR A 150 -13.75 0.76 9.98
CA THR A 150 -14.57 0.51 8.80
C THR A 150 -13.70 0.64 7.56
N VAL A 151 -13.74 -0.34 6.65
CA VAL A 151 -12.82 -0.40 5.52
C VAL A 151 -13.58 -0.42 4.20
N ARG A 152 -13.14 0.42 3.25
CA ARG A 152 -13.47 0.30 1.84
C ARG A 152 -12.18 0.14 1.03
N VAL A 153 -12.21 -0.74 0.04
CA VAL A 153 -11.18 -0.81 -1.01
C VAL A 153 -11.79 -0.21 -2.28
N LEU A 154 -11.17 0.84 -2.80
CA LEU A 154 -11.60 1.47 -4.04
C LEU A 154 -10.92 0.74 -5.20
N ALA A 155 -11.58 -0.29 -5.74
CA ALA A 155 -10.99 -1.24 -6.66
C ALA A 155 -10.45 -0.59 -7.95
N ASP A 156 -11.14 0.42 -8.47
CA ASP A 156 -10.73 1.17 -9.65
C ASP A 156 -9.43 2.00 -9.44
N TYR A 157 -8.98 2.13 -8.20
CA TYR A 157 -7.78 2.84 -7.77
C TYR A 157 -6.73 1.87 -7.22
N THR A 158 -6.82 0.60 -7.59
CA THR A 158 -5.82 -0.43 -7.28
C THR A 158 -5.37 -1.16 -8.54
N ALA A 159 -4.20 -1.80 -8.49
CA ALA A 159 -3.71 -2.70 -9.52
C ALA A 159 -3.15 -3.96 -8.87
N GLY A 160 -3.49 -5.13 -9.39
CA GLY A 160 -3.03 -6.42 -8.88
C GLY A 160 -1.94 -7.05 -9.72
N VAL A 161 -1.16 -7.93 -9.11
CA VAL A 161 -0.05 -8.64 -9.76
C VAL A 161 -0.58 -9.64 -10.80
N ALA A 162 -1.63 -10.40 -10.45
CA ALA A 162 -2.24 -11.37 -11.34
C ALA A 162 -3.77 -11.32 -11.26
N GLU A 163 -4.43 -11.64 -12.36
CA GLU A 163 -5.90 -11.55 -12.45
C GLU A 163 -6.60 -12.50 -11.46
N GLU A 164 -6.09 -13.72 -11.31
CA GLU A 164 -6.68 -14.73 -10.43
C GLU A 164 -6.57 -14.34 -8.96
N SER A 165 -5.37 -13.96 -8.51
CA SER A 165 -5.13 -13.53 -7.12
C SER A 165 -5.84 -12.22 -6.79
N THR A 166 -5.92 -11.29 -7.73
CA THR A 166 -6.71 -10.06 -7.58
C THR A 166 -8.18 -10.36 -7.37
N ARG A 167 -8.77 -11.24 -8.19
CA ARG A 167 -10.15 -11.65 -8.05
C ARG A 167 -10.42 -12.34 -6.71
N ALA A 168 -9.49 -13.19 -6.28
CA ALA A 168 -9.55 -13.86 -4.98
C ALA A 168 -9.50 -12.84 -3.82
N ALA A 169 -8.63 -11.83 -3.88
CA ALA A 169 -8.54 -10.77 -2.88
C ALA A 169 -9.84 -9.94 -2.79
N LEU A 170 -10.43 -9.55 -3.92
CA LEU A 170 -11.70 -8.81 -3.94
C LEU A 170 -12.87 -9.64 -3.35
N ALA A 171 -12.90 -10.95 -3.62
CA ALA A 171 -13.86 -11.84 -3.01
C ALA A 171 -13.65 -11.98 -1.49
N GLU A 172 -12.41 -12.09 -1.04
CA GLU A 172 -12.05 -12.14 0.38
C GLU A 172 -12.44 -10.85 1.11
N PHE A 173 -12.23 -9.68 0.52
CA PHE A 173 -12.69 -8.41 1.09
C PHE A 173 -14.18 -8.44 1.38
N THR A 174 -14.97 -8.83 0.37
CA THR A 174 -16.43 -8.90 0.51
C THR A 174 -16.83 -9.91 1.60
N ALA A 175 -16.20 -11.08 1.63
CA ALA A 175 -16.47 -12.11 2.64
C ALA A 175 -16.11 -11.68 4.06
N ALA A 176 -15.07 -10.86 4.21
CA ALA A 176 -14.65 -10.29 5.49
C ALA A 176 -15.52 -9.10 5.95
N GLY A 177 -16.40 -8.57 5.10
CA GLY A 177 -17.22 -7.39 5.41
C GLY A 177 -16.57 -6.05 5.03
N ILE A 178 -15.50 -6.09 4.24
CA ILE A 178 -14.88 -4.90 3.63
C ILE A 178 -15.71 -4.51 2.39
N THR A 179 -16.05 -3.24 2.27
CA THR A 179 -16.74 -2.74 1.08
C THR A 179 -15.76 -2.65 -0.10
N VAL A 180 -16.11 -3.25 -1.23
CA VAL A 180 -15.42 -3.05 -2.51
C VAL A 180 -16.23 -2.07 -3.35
N ALA A 181 -15.63 -0.93 -3.74
CA ALA A 181 -16.29 0.17 -4.45
C ALA A 181 -15.49 0.56 -5.72
#